data_bb339617d3b0023d711af14950557437
#
_entry.id   bb339617d3b0023d711af14950557437
#
_cell.length_a   1.000
_cell.length_b   1.000
_cell.length_c   1.000
_cell.angle_alpha   90.00
_cell.angle_beta   90.00
_cell.angle_gamma   90.00
#
_symmetry.space_group_name_H-M   'P 1'
#
loop_
_entity.id
_entity.type
_entity.pdbx_description
1 polymer ?
#
loop_
_entity_poly.entity_id
_entity_poly.type
_entity_poly.pdbx_seq_one_letter_code
_entity_poly.pdbx_strand_id
1 'polypeptide(L)'
;MNKKRRTRLHLPLVILIAVGLYFYEKMYVQFPDPEPSVSSPLEADVMLEFPADKYPETGQHIQDAIASGASPVCTINREMAEQNRAESLAGVPTKKGYDRDEWPMAMCSEGGKGAHIEYIAPKDNRGAGAWVGNQLEEYPDGTRVQFIVK
;
A
#
# COMPACT_ATOMS: atom_id res chain seq x y z
N MET A 1 30.96 23.02 67.27
CA MET A 1 29.51 23.21 67.30
C MET A 1 28.99 23.24 65.84
N ASN A 2 28.54 22.10 65.33
CA ASN A 2 28.03 21.98 63.95
C ASN A 2 26.53 22.23 63.92
N LYS A 3 26.12 23.40 63.38
CA LYS A 3 24.73 23.74 63.10
C LYS A 3 24.27 23.00 61.87
N LYS A 4 23.54 21.87 61.96
CA LYS A 4 22.78 21.26 60.88
C LYS A 4 21.71 22.24 60.39
N ARG A 5 21.91 22.82 59.20
CA ARG A 5 20.85 23.52 58.44
C ARG A 5 19.82 22.48 58.03
N ARG A 6 18.66 22.42 58.66
CA ARG A 6 17.48 21.71 58.17
C ARG A 6 16.91 22.51 57.01
N THR A 7 17.10 22.03 55.78
CA THR A 7 16.35 22.50 54.64
C THR A 7 14.89 22.19 54.83
N ARG A 8 14.11 23.22 55.12
CA ARG A 8 12.64 23.13 55.12
C ARG A 8 12.23 23.03 53.67
N LEU A 9 11.98 21.82 53.20
CA LEU A 9 11.34 21.60 51.90
C LEU A 9 9.97 22.26 51.98
N HIS A 10 9.72 23.25 51.12
CA HIS A 10 8.47 24.01 51.16
C HIS A 10 7.31 23.10 50.72
N LEU A 11 6.55 22.63 51.71
CA LEU A 11 5.38 21.77 51.55
C LEU A 11 4.44 22.23 50.41
N PRO A 12 4.17 23.53 50.20
CA PRO A 12 3.32 23.96 49.09
C PRO A 12 3.91 23.66 47.69
N LEU A 13 5.23 23.66 47.53
CA LEU A 13 5.87 23.34 46.26
C LEU A 13 5.73 21.86 45.90
N VAL A 14 5.84 20.98 46.88
CA VAL A 14 5.66 19.52 46.66
C VAL A 14 4.22 19.20 46.27
N ILE A 15 3.25 19.86 46.89
CA ILE A 15 1.82 19.70 46.58
C ILE A 15 1.52 20.18 45.15
N LEU A 16 2.07 21.31 44.72
CA LEU A 16 1.89 21.84 43.36
C LEU A 16 2.48 20.88 42.29
N ILE A 17 3.63 20.29 42.57
CA ILE A 17 4.24 19.31 41.65
C ILE A 17 3.39 18.03 41.57
N ALA A 18 2.89 17.52 42.71
CA ALA A 18 2.06 16.33 42.71
C ALA A 18 0.72 16.54 42.01
N VAL A 19 0.10 17.71 42.16
CA VAL A 19 -1.14 18.08 41.47
C VAL A 19 -0.87 18.23 39.97
N GLY A 20 0.24 18.86 39.58
CA GLY A 20 0.64 18.98 38.16
C GLY A 20 0.88 17.65 37.50
N LEU A 21 1.56 16.70 38.17
CA LEU A 21 1.76 15.34 37.65
C LEU A 21 0.45 14.57 37.53
N TYR A 22 -0.45 14.68 38.51
CA TYR A 22 -1.76 14.04 38.48
C TYR A 22 -2.62 14.52 37.30
N PHE A 23 -2.65 15.84 37.02
CA PHE A 23 -3.35 16.37 35.85
C PHE A 23 -2.66 16.03 34.54
N TYR A 24 -1.33 15.95 34.52
CA TYR A 24 -0.55 15.53 33.34
C TYR A 24 -0.88 14.07 32.96
N GLU A 25 -0.85 13.13 33.94
CA GLU A 25 -1.24 11.74 33.68
C GLU A 25 -2.70 11.62 33.22
N LYS A 26 -3.65 12.37 33.86
CA LYS A 26 -5.05 12.35 33.44
C LYS A 26 -5.25 12.89 32.03
N MET A 27 -4.51 13.93 31.65
CA MET A 27 -4.60 14.54 30.32
C MET A 27 -3.99 13.63 29.26
N TYR A 28 -2.87 12.96 29.56
CA TYR A 28 -2.21 12.03 28.64
C TYR A 28 -3.04 10.76 28.41
N VAL A 29 -3.73 10.26 29.44
CA VAL A 29 -4.61 9.08 29.31
C VAL A 29 -5.90 9.41 28.55
N GLN A 30 -6.34 10.67 28.56
CA GLN A 30 -7.60 11.08 27.93
C GLN A 30 -7.46 11.39 26.43
N PHE A 31 -6.23 11.63 25.95
CA PHE A 31 -5.89 11.81 24.55
C PHE A 31 -4.67 10.92 24.25
N PRO A 32 -4.84 9.59 24.16
CA PRO A 32 -3.80 8.77 23.56
C PRO A 32 -3.53 9.35 22.17
N ASP A 33 -2.25 9.50 21.81
CA ASP A 33 -1.86 9.84 20.44
C ASP A 33 -2.67 8.94 19.51
N PRO A 34 -3.26 9.51 18.43
CA PRO A 34 -3.94 8.67 17.46
C PRO A 34 -2.93 7.61 17.04
N GLU A 35 -3.19 6.36 17.39
CA GLU A 35 -2.41 5.22 16.90
C GLU A 35 -2.23 5.46 15.42
N PRO A 36 -0.98 5.43 14.88
CA PRO A 36 -0.81 5.48 13.46
C PRO A 36 -1.72 4.38 12.91
N SER A 37 -2.71 4.76 12.13
CA SER A 37 -3.60 3.81 11.48
C SER A 37 -2.71 2.93 10.61
N VAL A 38 -2.24 1.83 11.19
CA VAL A 38 -1.63 0.76 10.42
C VAL A 38 -2.80 0.20 9.63
N SER A 39 -3.04 0.80 8.46
CA SER A 39 -3.93 0.21 7.48
C SER A 39 -3.44 -1.23 7.31
N SER A 40 -4.29 -2.17 7.68
CA SER A 40 -3.99 -3.59 7.47
C SER A 40 -3.52 -3.73 6.02
N PRO A 41 -2.41 -4.45 5.73
CA PRO A 41 -1.87 -4.56 4.38
C PRO A 41 -2.87 -5.04 3.32
N LEU A 42 -4.04 -5.49 3.75
CA LEU A 42 -5.10 -6.06 2.92
C LEU A 42 -6.39 -5.22 2.87
N GLU A 43 -6.45 -4.05 3.50
CA GLU A 43 -7.64 -3.21 3.42
C GLU A 43 -7.60 -2.41 2.12
N ALA A 44 -8.39 -2.85 1.14
CA ALA A 44 -8.58 -2.17 -0.13
C ALA A 44 -9.78 -1.24 -0.07
N ASP A 45 -9.69 -0.09 -0.74
CA ASP A 45 -10.80 0.87 -0.86
C ASP A 45 -11.86 0.37 -1.83
N VAL A 46 -11.42 -0.41 -2.84
CA VAL A 46 -12.24 -0.90 -3.94
C VAL A 46 -11.92 -2.37 -4.21
N MET A 47 -12.95 -3.17 -4.52
CA MET A 47 -12.79 -4.53 -5.03
C MET A 47 -13.16 -4.54 -6.50
N LEU A 48 -12.24 -5.00 -7.36
CA LEU A 48 -12.44 -5.11 -8.80
C LEU A 48 -12.48 -6.58 -9.23
N GLU A 49 -13.62 -7.02 -9.73
CA GLU A 49 -13.78 -8.35 -10.30
C GLU A 49 -13.24 -8.37 -11.73
N PHE A 50 -12.09 -9.02 -11.94
CA PHE A 50 -11.45 -9.13 -13.24
C PHE A 50 -12.10 -10.25 -14.07
N PRO A 51 -12.56 -9.97 -15.32
CA PRO A 51 -13.30 -10.92 -16.13
C PRO A 51 -12.36 -11.88 -16.89
N ALA A 52 -11.92 -12.95 -16.23
CA ALA A 52 -11.05 -13.95 -16.85
C ALA A 52 -11.73 -14.76 -17.96
N ASP A 53 -13.05 -14.75 -18.04
CA ASP A 53 -13.79 -15.31 -19.17
C ASP A 53 -13.54 -14.54 -20.48
N LYS A 54 -13.25 -13.24 -20.40
CA LYS A 54 -12.92 -12.39 -21.57
C LYS A 54 -11.44 -12.31 -21.86
N TYR A 55 -10.62 -12.34 -20.82
CA TYR A 55 -9.17 -12.19 -20.88
C TYR A 55 -8.49 -13.33 -20.10
N PRO A 56 -8.59 -14.57 -20.65
CA PRO A 56 -8.17 -15.76 -19.90
C PRO A 56 -6.67 -15.85 -19.65
N GLU A 57 -5.84 -15.38 -20.59
CA GLU A 57 -4.39 -15.44 -20.41
C GLU A 57 -3.94 -14.43 -19.35
N THR A 58 -4.43 -13.19 -19.39
CA THR A 58 -4.14 -12.18 -18.39
C THR A 58 -4.72 -12.58 -17.03
N GLY A 59 -5.93 -13.13 -16.98
CA GLY A 59 -6.55 -13.61 -15.74
C GLY A 59 -5.71 -14.71 -15.08
N GLN A 60 -5.22 -15.68 -15.85
CA GLN A 60 -4.32 -16.73 -15.35
C GLN A 60 -3.00 -16.13 -14.85
N HIS A 61 -2.40 -15.21 -15.61
CA HIS A 61 -1.17 -14.52 -15.19
C HIS A 61 -1.33 -13.83 -13.83
N ILE A 62 -2.43 -13.08 -13.62
CA ILE A 62 -2.72 -12.42 -12.34
C ILE A 62 -2.79 -13.45 -11.19
N GLN A 63 -3.49 -14.57 -11.40
CA GLN A 63 -3.60 -15.63 -10.40
C GLN A 63 -2.25 -16.24 -10.07
N ASP A 64 -1.43 -16.57 -11.07
CA ASP A 64 -0.12 -17.18 -10.90
C ASP A 64 0.86 -16.24 -10.20
N ALA A 65 0.83 -14.96 -10.56
CA ALA A 65 1.63 -13.93 -9.91
C ALA A 65 1.27 -13.78 -8.41
N ILE A 66 -0.02 -13.71 -8.08
CA ILE A 66 -0.50 -13.64 -6.70
C ILE A 66 -0.13 -14.92 -5.93
N ALA A 67 -0.31 -16.09 -6.53
CA ALA A 67 0.09 -17.37 -5.94
C ALA A 67 1.61 -17.44 -5.67
N SER A 68 2.40 -16.73 -6.46
CA SER A 68 3.85 -16.59 -6.31
C SER A 68 4.27 -15.51 -5.30
N GLY A 69 3.31 -14.82 -4.68
CA GLY A 69 3.55 -13.83 -3.62
C GLY A 69 3.45 -12.37 -4.06
N ALA A 70 3.05 -12.09 -5.31
CA ALA A 70 2.76 -10.73 -5.73
C ALA A 70 1.49 -10.19 -5.03
N SER A 71 1.41 -8.86 -4.88
CA SER A 71 0.27 -8.22 -4.26
C SER A 71 -1.02 -8.42 -5.07
N PRO A 72 -2.14 -8.81 -4.45
CA PRO A 72 -3.46 -8.76 -5.09
C PRO A 72 -4.03 -7.33 -5.10
N VAL A 73 -3.38 -6.39 -4.41
CA VAL A 73 -3.78 -4.99 -4.32
C VAL A 73 -2.89 -4.14 -5.19
N CYS A 74 -3.50 -3.27 -5.98
CA CYS A 74 -2.90 -2.20 -6.76
C CYS A 74 -3.24 -0.86 -6.12
N THR A 75 -2.25 -0.16 -5.61
CA THR A 75 -2.39 1.25 -5.23
C THR A 75 -2.15 2.11 -6.47
N ILE A 76 -3.17 2.77 -6.98
CA ILE A 76 -3.08 3.55 -8.22
C ILE A 76 -2.02 4.64 -8.09
N ASN A 77 -1.06 4.66 -9.02
CA ASN A 77 0.01 5.65 -9.12
C ASN A 77 0.42 5.81 -10.59
N ARG A 78 -0.36 6.62 -11.32
CA ARG A 78 -0.17 6.80 -12.77
C ARG A 78 1.12 7.52 -13.12
N GLU A 79 1.59 8.40 -12.23
CA GLU A 79 2.83 9.15 -12.44
C GLU A 79 4.06 8.23 -12.55
N MET A 80 4.04 7.10 -11.84
CA MET A 80 5.14 6.14 -11.84
C MET A 80 5.08 5.11 -12.98
N ALA A 81 4.00 5.10 -13.77
CA ALA A 81 3.73 4.02 -14.73
C ALA A 81 4.85 3.80 -15.76
N GLU A 82 5.45 4.86 -16.28
CA GLU A 82 6.55 4.73 -17.26
C GLU A 82 7.83 4.19 -16.61
N GLN A 83 8.17 4.71 -15.42
CA GLN A 83 9.33 4.24 -14.66
C GLN A 83 9.17 2.78 -14.26
N ASN A 84 8.03 2.42 -13.67
CA ASN A 84 7.71 1.05 -13.27
C ASN A 84 7.81 0.09 -14.46
N ARG A 85 7.27 0.47 -15.62
CA ARG A 85 7.37 -0.34 -16.84
C ARG A 85 8.81 -0.53 -17.30
N ALA A 86 9.61 0.51 -17.25
CA ALA A 86 11.02 0.41 -17.60
C ALA A 86 11.78 -0.53 -16.65
N GLU A 87 11.46 -0.49 -15.37
CA GLU A 87 12.07 -1.32 -14.34
C GLU A 87 11.62 -2.78 -14.42
N SER A 88 10.31 -3.04 -14.58
CA SER A 88 9.74 -4.39 -14.67
C SER A 88 10.24 -5.14 -15.90
N LEU A 89 10.35 -4.45 -17.03
CA LEU A 89 10.75 -5.06 -18.29
C LEU A 89 12.27 -5.05 -18.53
N ALA A 90 13.06 -4.51 -17.59
CA ALA A 90 14.51 -4.47 -17.70
C ALA A 90 15.10 -5.88 -17.83
N GLY A 91 15.81 -6.14 -18.94
CA GLY A 91 16.44 -7.44 -19.22
C GLY A 91 15.48 -8.54 -19.69
N VAL A 92 14.18 -8.27 -19.77
CA VAL A 92 13.20 -9.22 -20.31
C VAL A 92 13.17 -9.10 -21.84
N PRO A 93 13.53 -10.15 -22.61
CA PRO A 93 13.54 -10.08 -24.06
C PRO A 93 12.13 -9.97 -24.63
N THR A 94 12.01 -9.37 -25.83
CA THR A 94 10.75 -9.41 -26.57
C THR A 94 10.57 -10.79 -27.23
N LYS A 95 9.30 -11.23 -27.34
CA LYS A 95 8.92 -12.47 -28.02
C LYS A 95 7.97 -12.12 -29.15
N LYS A 96 8.31 -12.53 -30.37
CA LYS A 96 7.48 -12.25 -31.54
C LYS A 96 6.07 -12.83 -31.39
N GLY A 97 5.06 -11.99 -31.55
CA GLY A 97 3.64 -12.37 -31.45
C GLY A 97 3.08 -12.33 -30.05
N TYR A 98 3.85 -11.88 -29.05
CA TYR A 98 3.41 -11.73 -27.67
C TYR A 98 3.74 -10.35 -27.14
N ASP A 99 2.90 -9.85 -26.23
CA ASP A 99 3.22 -8.73 -25.36
C ASP A 99 3.84 -9.28 -24.07
N ARG A 100 4.67 -8.47 -23.40
CA ARG A 100 5.14 -8.74 -22.02
C ARG A 100 4.17 -8.09 -21.08
N ASP A 101 3.40 -8.89 -20.36
CA ASP A 101 2.47 -8.44 -19.34
C ASP A 101 3.13 -8.45 -17.97
N GLU A 102 2.80 -7.50 -17.13
CA GLU A 102 3.43 -7.28 -15.83
C GLU A 102 2.38 -7.27 -14.71
N TRP A 103 2.64 -8.03 -13.64
CA TRP A 103 1.83 -7.99 -12.43
C TRP A 103 2.70 -7.83 -11.18
N PRO A 104 2.43 -6.87 -10.25
CA PRO A 104 1.42 -5.81 -10.38
C PRO A 104 1.69 -4.88 -11.57
N MET A 105 0.61 -4.28 -12.10
CA MET A 105 0.68 -3.43 -13.30
C MET A 105 1.57 -2.21 -13.08
N ALA A 106 2.15 -1.68 -14.15
CA ALA A 106 3.03 -0.51 -14.09
C ALA A 106 2.38 0.72 -13.44
N MET A 107 1.06 0.88 -13.56
CA MET A 107 0.31 1.96 -12.91
C MET A 107 0.07 1.78 -11.41
N CYS A 108 0.56 0.70 -10.81
CA CYS A 108 0.44 0.43 -9.39
C CYS A 108 1.73 0.79 -8.66
N SER A 109 1.64 1.31 -7.44
CA SER A 109 2.81 1.55 -6.58
C SER A 109 3.59 0.26 -6.27
N GLU A 110 2.91 -0.88 -6.31
CA GLU A 110 3.49 -2.22 -6.11
C GLU A 110 4.16 -2.77 -7.39
N GLY A 111 4.01 -2.07 -8.55
CA GLY A 111 4.61 -2.42 -9.83
C GLY A 111 6.11 -2.08 -9.90
N GLY A 112 6.69 -2.28 -11.08
CA GLY A 112 8.09 -1.95 -11.32
C GLY A 112 9.02 -3.12 -11.03
N LYS A 113 10.14 -2.85 -10.37
CA LYS A 113 11.18 -3.87 -10.13
C LYS A 113 10.65 -5.06 -9.34
N GLY A 114 10.74 -6.24 -9.94
CA GLY A 114 10.29 -7.49 -9.31
C GLY A 114 8.85 -7.87 -9.65
N ALA A 115 8.16 -7.11 -10.49
CA ALA A 115 6.89 -7.54 -11.05
C ALA A 115 7.03 -8.87 -11.78
N HIS A 116 6.01 -9.71 -11.65
CA HIS A 116 5.92 -10.98 -12.39
C HIS A 116 5.65 -10.69 -13.88
N ILE A 117 6.39 -11.32 -14.77
CA ILE A 117 6.28 -11.08 -16.22
C ILE A 117 5.82 -12.34 -16.91
N GLU A 118 4.78 -12.22 -17.76
CA GLU A 118 4.29 -13.29 -18.61
C GLU A 118 4.18 -12.82 -20.07
N TYR A 119 4.30 -13.75 -21.01
CA TYR A 119 4.12 -13.49 -22.43
C TYR A 119 2.70 -13.81 -22.83
N ILE A 120 1.88 -12.80 -23.02
CA ILE A 120 0.44 -12.88 -23.27
C ILE A 120 0.14 -12.53 -24.74
N ALA A 121 -0.87 -13.17 -25.33
CA ALA A 121 -1.36 -12.80 -26.65
C ALA A 121 -1.77 -11.33 -26.69
N PRO A 122 -1.35 -10.52 -27.69
CA PRO A 122 -1.59 -9.07 -27.70
C PRO A 122 -3.06 -8.67 -27.61
N LYS A 123 -3.96 -9.48 -28.15
CA LYS A 123 -5.40 -9.20 -28.09
C LYS A 123 -5.93 -9.31 -26.66
N ASP A 124 -5.49 -10.34 -25.93
CA ASP A 124 -5.89 -10.58 -24.53
C ASP A 124 -5.29 -9.47 -23.65
N ASN A 125 -3.98 -9.30 -23.65
CA ASN A 125 -3.26 -8.33 -22.85
C ASN A 125 -3.77 -6.88 -23.03
N ARG A 126 -3.84 -6.41 -24.28
CA ARG A 126 -4.29 -5.03 -24.57
C ARG A 126 -5.77 -4.83 -24.27
N GLY A 127 -6.58 -5.87 -24.49
CA GLY A 127 -7.99 -5.87 -24.13
C GLY A 127 -8.20 -5.75 -22.62
N ALA A 128 -7.46 -6.55 -21.84
CA ALA A 128 -7.44 -6.52 -20.40
C ALA A 128 -6.99 -5.16 -19.86
N GLY A 129 -5.86 -4.65 -20.36
CA GLY A 129 -5.33 -3.34 -19.97
C GLY A 129 -6.30 -2.19 -20.25
N ALA A 130 -6.96 -2.18 -21.42
CA ALA A 130 -7.97 -1.19 -21.75
C ALA A 130 -9.19 -1.30 -20.84
N TRP A 131 -9.64 -2.52 -20.53
CA TRP A 131 -10.76 -2.75 -19.63
C TRP A 131 -10.44 -2.26 -18.22
N VAL A 132 -9.27 -2.61 -17.67
CA VAL A 132 -8.83 -2.15 -16.34
C VAL A 132 -8.73 -0.61 -16.32
N GLY A 133 -8.12 0.00 -17.34
CA GLY A 133 -8.02 1.46 -17.44
C GLY A 133 -9.38 2.14 -17.35
N ASN A 134 -10.39 1.64 -18.07
CA ASN A 134 -11.75 2.18 -18.03
C ASN A 134 -12.42 1.98 -16.65
N GLN A 135 -12.20 0.84 -15.99
CA GLN A 135 -12.78 0.60 -14.66
C GLN A 135 -12.16 1.53 -13.60
N LEU A 136 -10.90 1.90 -13.77
CA LEU A 136 -10.17 2.69 -12.79
C LEU A 136 -10.10 4.19 -13.11
N GLU A 137 -10.69 4.65 -14.23
CA GLU A 137 -10.59 6.03 -14.72
C GLU A 137 -11.03 7.06 -13.68
N GLU A 138 -12.14 6.81 -12.98
CA GLU A 138 -12.75 7.72 -12.00
C GLU A 138 -12.03 7.71 -10.64
N TYR A 139 -11.15 6.76 -10.38
CA TYR A 139 -10.45 6.65 -9.09
C TYR A 139 -9.16 7.47 -9.09
N PRO A 140 -8.94 8.33 -8.07
CA PRO A 140 -7.71 9.11 -7.96
C PRO A 140 -6.49 8.23 -7.62
N ASP A 141 -5.30 8.75 -7.88
CA ASP A 141 -4.05 8.15 -7.41
C ASP A 141 -4.06 8.03 -5.89
N GLY A 142 -3.49 6.95 -5.37
CA GLY A 142 -3.54 6.56 -3.97
C GLY A 142 -4.69 5.61 -3.63
N THR A 143 -5.71 5.45 -4.50
CA THR A 143 -6.79 4.47 -4.29
C THR A 143 -6.24 3.05 -4.34
N ARG A 144 -6.58 2.24 -3.35
CA ARG A 144 -6.17 0.84 -3.22
C ARG A 144 -7.25 -0.08 -3.77
N VAL A 145 -6.93 -0.78 -4.84
CA VAL A 145 -7.85 -1.66 -5.57
C VAL A 145 -7.43 -3.12 -5.41
N GLN A 146 -8.26 -3.94 -4.79
CA GLN A 146 -8.04 -5.39 -4.72
C GLN A 146 -8.63 -6.06 -5.96
N PHE A 147 -7.81 -6.82 -6.68
CA PHE A 147 -8.24 -7.61 -7.82
C PHE A 147 -8.74 -8.99 -7.38
N ILE A 148 -9.91 -9.37 -7.89
CA ILE A 148 -10.52 -10.68 -7.71
C ILE A 148 -10.73 -11.26 -9.10
N VAL A 149 -9.98 -12.28 -9.45
CA VAL A 149 -10.11 -12.96 -10.76
C VAL A 149 -11.29 -13.91 -10.72
N LYS A 150 -12.25 -13.74 -11.63
CA LYS A 150 -13.51 -14.51 -11.73
C LYS A 150 -13.53 -15.38 -12.98
#